data_fe2c693521eb36bce510af53872eeadf
#
_entry.id   fe2c693521eb36bce510af53872eeadf
#
_cell.length_a   1.000
_cell.length_b   1.000
_cell.length_c   1.000
_cell.angle_alpha   90.00
_cell.angle_beta   90.00
_cell.angle_gamma   90.00
#
_symmetry.space_group_name_H-M   'P 1'
#
loop_
_entity.id
_entity.type
_entity.pdbx_description
1 polymer ?
#
loop_
_entity_poly.entity_id
_entity_poly.type
_entity_poly.pdbx_seq_one_letter_code
_entity_poly.pdbx_strand_id
1 'polypeptide(L)'
;MMVASTAMSAIQERNAGKVAQAQANQQAQIMQAQAAQQQQIALDQQRMLNYQASQMESIAGQERASAQRTALLERRKQRLAQSRATALAAAGTGDTLDPSVINILGDLEAEGSLAARTAMWTGEERARDYESSAAMRRAEGEMTASSGIYQAGITRAGAEMTMEAGRQERKAANQRAMATLIKGGSSMMDKYGDPSASSMYSAGTESWADGSKFRVR
;
A
#
# COMPACT_ATOMS: atom_id res chain seq x y z
N MET A 1 -29.75 26.26 -49.53
CA MET A 1 -28.70 26.52 -48.48
C MET A 1 -28.89 25.73 -47.17
N MET A 2 -30.10 25.25 -46.79
CA MET A 2 -30.34 24.55 -45.52
C MET A 2 -29.68 23.13 -45.41
N VAL A 3 -29.47 22.40 -46.50
CA VAL A 3 -28.87 21.02 -46.46
C VAL A 3 -27.42 21.04 -46.03
N ALA A 4 -26.69 22.06 -46.47
CA ALA A 4 -25.27 22.16 -46.09
C ALA A 4 -25.06 22.44 -44.59
N SER A 5 -26.04 23.12 -43.94
CA SER A 5 -25.96 23.46 -42.52
C SER A 5 -26.23 22.25 -41.61
N THR A 6 -27.17 21.38 -41.95
CA THR A 6 -27.52 20.16 -41.19
C THR A 6 -26.42 19.08 -41.28
N ALA A 7 -25.82 18.91 -42.49
CA ALA A 7 -24.70 18.03 -42.67
C ALA A 7 -23.45 18.50 -41.89
N MET A 8 -23.22 19.81 -41.84
CA MET A 8 -22.11 20.42 -41.15
C MET A 8 -22.26 20.30 -39.63
N SER A 9 -23.48 20.49 -39.06
CA SER A 9 -23.73 20.26 -37.64
C SER A 9 -23.58 18.79 -37.22
N ALA A 10 -24.01 17.84 -38.01
CA ALA A 10 -23.82 16.41 -37.73
C ALA A 10 -22.34 16.00 -37.74
N ILE A 11 -21.53 16.58 -38.62
CA ILE A 11 -20.07 16.36 -38.67
C ILE A 11 -19.42 16.97 -37.46
N GLN A 12 -19.85 18.15 -37.03
CA GLN A 12 -19.35 18.84 -35.85
C GLN A 12 -19.64 18.06 -34.55
N GLU A 13 -20.87 17.55 -34.36
CA GLU A 13 -21.23 16.70 -33.23
C GLU A 13 -20.40 15.41 -33.18
N ARG A 14 -20.19 14.77 -34.33
CA ARG A 14 -19.35 13.56 -34.43
C ARG A 14 -17.88 13.83 -34.08
N ASN A 15 -17.36 14.99 -34.51
CA ASN A 15 -15.99 15.40 -34.18
C ASN A 15 -15.87 15.75 -32.69
N ALA A 16 -16.85 16.41 -32.08
CA ALA A 16 -16.90 16.67 -30.65
C ALA A 16 -16.88 15.38 -29.84
N GLY A 17 -17.63 14.34 -30.23
CA GLY A 17 -17.57 13.03 -29.58
C GLY A 17 -16.23 12.32 -29.70
N LYS A 18 -15.51 12.49 -30.81
CA LYS A 18 -14.14 11.95 -30.97
C LYS A 18 -13.14 12.68 -30.07
N VAL A 19 -13.24 14.00 -29.99
CA VAL A 19 -12.38 14.83 -29.13
C VAL A 19 -12.62 14.48 -27.65
N ALA A 20 -13.88 14.38 -27.21
CA ALA A 20 -14.23 13.98 -25.85
C ALA A 20 -13.65 12.61 -25.49
N GLN A 21 -13.76 11.63 -26.39
CA GLN A 21 -13.14 10.31 -26.18
C GLN A 21 -11.60 10.39 -26.11
N ALA A 22 -10.96 11.19 -26.97
CA ALA A 22 -9.51 11.36 -26.96
C ALA A 22 -9.04 11.98 -25.64
N GLN A 23 -9.74 13.00 -25.16
CA GLN A 23 -9.48 13.63 -23.86
C GLN A 23 -9.67 12.64 -22.70
N ALA A 24 -10.75 11.88 -22.70
CA ALA A 24 -11.00 10.85 -21.68
C ALA A 24 -9.89 9.79 -21.65
N ASN A 25 -9.44 9.33 -22.83
CA ASN A 25 -8.34 8.39 -22.93
C ASN A 25 -7.01 8.97 -22.41
N GLN A 26 -6.73 10.24 -22.70
CA GLN A 26 -5.53 10.92 -22.22
C GLN A 26 -5.57 11.10 -20.69
N GLN A 27 -6.70 11.51 -20.14
CA GLN A 27 -6.88 11.59 -18.68
C GLN A 27 -6.71 10.23 -18.01
N ALA A 28 -7.30 9.17 -18.59
CA ALA A 28 -7.16 7.83 -18.06
C ALA A 28 -5.69 7.34 -18.08
N GLN A 29 -4.92 7.65 -19.12
CA GLN A 29 -3.49 7.33 -19.18
C GLN A 29 -2.70 8.04 -18.07
N ILE A 30 -3.00 9.32 -17.82
CA ILE A 30 -2.38 10.09 -16.73
C ILE A 30 -2.72 9.45 -15.38
N MET A 31 -3.99 9.10 -15.13
CA MET A 31 -4.40 8.43 -13.90
C MET A 31 -3.72 7.07 -13.72
N GLN A 32 -3.59 6.27 -14.79
CA GLN A 32 -2.86 4.99 -14.75
C GLN A 32 -1.38 5.18 -14.42
N ALA A 33 -0.72 6.19 -15.01
CA ALA A 33 0.67 6.52 -14.70
C ALA A 33 0.84 6.97 -13.23
N GLN A 34 -0.08 7.81 -12.74
CA GLN A 34 -0.10 8.22 -11.32
C GLN A 34 -0.31 7.03 -10.38
N ALA A 35 -1.23 6.12 -10.71
CA ALA A 35 -1.46 4.91 -9.93
C ALA A 35 -0.21 4.02 -9.87
N ALA A 36 0.48 3.84 -11.00
CA ALA A 36 1.73 3.10 -11.06
C ALA A 36 2.83 3.75 -10.20
N GLN A 37 2.96 5.06 -10.27
CA GLN A 37 3.91 5.81 -9.44
C GLN A 37 3.59 5.72 -7.96
N GLN A 38 2.32 5.86 -7.55
CA GLN A 38 1.90 5.70 -6.15
C GLN A 38 2.21 4.31 -5.63
N GLN A 39 1.97 3.28 -6.43
CA GLN A 39 2.31 1.90 -6.06
C GLN A 39 3.82 1.72 -5.87
N GLN A 40 4.65 2.27 -6.75
CA GLN A 40 6.11 2.21 -6.60
C GLN A 40 6.59 2.91 -5.35
N ILE A 41 6.09 4.13 -5.08
CA ILE A 41 6.44 4.89 -3.87
C ILE A 41 6.09 4.08 -2.60
N ALA A 42 4.91 3.46 -2.55
CA ALA A 42 4.49 2.65 -1.42
C ALA A 42 5.38 1.42 -1.19
N LEU A 43 5.78 0.73 -2.27
CA LEU A 43 6.71 -0.40 -2.21
C LEU A 43 8.13 0.02 -1.80
N ASP A 44 8.60 1.18 -2.26
CA ASP A 44 9.92 1.70 -1.88
C ASP A 44 9.95 2.13 -0.41
N GLN A 45 8.86 2.73 0.09
CA GLN A 45 8.70 3.02 1.52
C GLN A 45 8.70 1.73 2.36
N GLN A 46 7.99 0.68 1.92
CA GLN A 46 8.02 -0.62 2.57
C GLN A 46 9.45 -1.19 2.63
N ARG A 47 10.19 -1.13 1.52
CA ARG A 47 11.59 -1.60 1.48
C ARG A 47 12.47 -0.82 2.44
N MET A 48 12.29 0.49 2.53
CA MET A 48 13.04 1.33 3.46
C MET A 48 12.74 0.97 4.91
N LEU A 49 11.47 0.77 5.27
CA LEU A 49 11.06 0.36 6.62
C LEU A 49 11.57 -1.05 6.97
N ASN A 50 11.55 -1.99 6.02
CA ASN A 50 12.14 -3.32 6.18
C ASN A 50 13.66 -3.26 6.38
N TYR A 51 14.35 -2.37 5.67
CA TYR A 51 15.79 -2.15 5.87
C TYR A 51 16.07 -1.60 7.27
N GLN A 52 15.30 -0.62 7.73
CA GLN A 52 15.41 -0.10 9.11
C GLN A 52 15.15 -1.20 10.15
N ALA A 53 14.15 -2.04 9.93
CA ALA A 53 13.87 -3.19 10.79
C ALA A 53 15.05 -4.16 10.86
N SER A 54 15.67 -4.48 9.73
CA SER A 54 16.85 -5.36 9.70
C SER A 54 18.06 -4.76 10.42
N GLN A 55 18.22 -3.44 10.38
CA GLN A 55 19.26 -2.77 11.18
C GLN A 55 18.99 -2.89 12.69
N MET A 56 17.73 -2.71 13.12
CA MET A 56 17.37 -2.88 14.53
C MET A 56 17.61 -4.31 15.01
N GLU A 57 17.30 -5.32 14.19
CA GLU A 57 17.64 -6.72 14.52
C GLU A 57 19.15 -6.98 14.61
N SER A 58 19.92 -6.33 13.76
CA SER A 58 21.39 -6.39 13.86
C SER A 58 21.88 -5.76 15.16
N ILE A 59 21.32 -4.64 15.59
CA ILE A 59 21.62 -3.98 16.88
C ILE A 59 21.22 -4.90 18.03
N ALA A 60 20.04 -5.53 17.97
CA ALA A 60 19.61 -6.50 18.98
C ALA A 60 20.61 -7.66 19.12
N GLY A 61 21.13 -8.17 18.02
CA GLY A 61 22.19 -9.16 18.01
C GLY A 61 23.50 -8.67 18.64
N GLN A 62 23.88 -7.42 18.38
CA GLN A 62 25.06 -6.79 19.00
C GLN A 62 24.89 -6.59 20.51
N GLU A 63 23.70 -6.17 20.96
CA GLU A 63 23.39 -6.03 22.39
C GLU A 63 23.51 -7.38 23.13
N ARG A 64 22.96 -8.46 22.58
CA ARG A 64 23.13 -9.81 23.12
C ARG A 64 24.60 -10.22 23.19
N ALA A 65 25.35 -9.99 22.11
CA ALA A 65 26.78 -10.31 22.09
C ALA A 65 27.58 -9.48 23.11
N SER A 66 27.23 -8.20 23.27
CA SER A 66 27.87 -7.32 24.27
C SER A 66 27.55 -7.76 25.70
N ALA A 67 26.30 -8.13 25.97
CA ALA A 67 25.85 -8.66 27.26
C ALA A 67 26.56 -9.97 27.63
N GLN A 68 26.71 -10.88 26.66
CA GLN A 68 27.48 -12.12 26.86
C GLN A 68 28.95 -11.85 27.19
N ARG A 69 29.60 -10.90 26.49
CA ARG A 69 30.99 -10.50 26.81
C ARG A 69 31.09 -9.91 28.21
N THR A 70 30.15 -9.04 28.59
CA THR A 70 30.11 -8.45 29.95
C THR A 70 29.92 -9.53 31.00
N ALA A 71 29.00 -10.46 30.81
CA ALA A 71 28.80 -11.58 31.73
C ALA A 71 30.06 -12.48 31.87
N LEU A 72 30.76 -12.72 30.76
CA LEU A 72 32.03 -13.45 30.79
C LEU A 72 33.11 -12.69 31.55
N LEU A 73 33.19 -11.36 31.38
CA LEU A 73 34.12 -10.52 32.13
C LEU A 73 33.81 -10.53 33.63
N GLU A 74 32.53 -10.44 34.04
CA GLU A 74 32.14 -10.52 35.45
C GLU A 74 32.50 -11.89 36.05
N ARG A 75 32.23 -12.98 35.36
CA ARG A 75 32.68 -14.32 35.78
C ARG A 75 34.21 -14.44 35.89
N ARG A 76 34.96 -13.78 35.01
CA ARG A 76 36.43 -13.76 35.09
C ARG A 76 36.92 -12.95 36.30
N LYS A 77 36.34 -11.80 36.56
CA LYS A 77 36.61 -10.98 37.77
C LYS A 77 36.32 -11.78 39.03
N GLN A 78 35.19 -12.47 39.09
CA GLN A 78 34.82 -13.35 40.19
C GLN A 78 35.87 -14.41 40.45
N ARG A 79 36.32 -15.17 39.41
CA ARG A 79 37.35 -16.20 39.56
C ARG A 79 38.67 -15.63 40.04
N LEU A 80 39.07 -14.44 39.58
CA LEU A 80 40.27 -13.76 40.09
C LEU A 80 40.10 -13.32 41.54
N ALA A 81 38.94 -12.83 41.94
CA ALA A 81 38.66 -12.46 43.32
C ALA A 81 38.71 -13.70 44.25
N GLN A 82 38.07 -14.79 43.85
CA GLN A 82 38.16 -16.08 44.57
C GLN A 82 39.58 -16.61 44.70
N SER A 83 40.35 -16.60 43.61
CA SER A 83 41.74 -17.02 43.60
C SER A 83 42.61 -16.20 44.55
N ARG A 84 42.40 -14.85 44.58
CA ARG A 84 43.09 -13.95 45.51
C ARG A 84 42.67 -14.21 46.96
N ALA A 85 41.38 -14.38 47.23
CA ALA A 85 40.87 -14.68 48.55
C ALA A 85 41.43 -16.00 49.10
N THR A 86 41.46 -17.03 48.25
CA THR A 86 42.07 -18.34 48.60
C THR A 86 43.56 -18.21 48.88
N ALA A 87 44.32 -17.46 48.05
CA ALA A 87 45.75 -17.25 48.28
C ALA A 87 46.03 -16.47 49.57
N LEU A 88 45.22 -15.45 49.91
CA LEU A 88 45.33 -14.70 51.16
C LEU A 88 44.99 -15.56 52.38
N ALA A 89 43.97 -16.40 52.29
CA ALA A 89 43.61 -17.32 53.37
C ALA A 89 44.75 -18.34 53.61
N ALA A 90 45.34 -18.91 52.57
CA ALA A 90 46.47 -19.81 52.67
C ALA A 90 47.72 -19.16 53.26
N ALA A 91 47.95 -17.87 52.98
CA ALA A 91 49.09 -17.12 53.49
C ALA A 91 48.91 -16.65 54.97
N GLY A 92 47.69 -16.38 55.37
CA GLY A 92 47.39 -15.83 56.69
C GLY A 92 47.14 -16.86 57.77
N THR A 93 46.29 -17.86 57.51
CA THR A 93 45.89 -18.87 58.50
C THR A 93 46.46 -20.25 58.23
N GLY A 94 46.96 -20.47 57.03
CA GLY A 94 47.42 -21.81 56.59
C GLY A 94 46.26 -22.80 56.31
N ASP A 95 45.02 -22.43 56.64
CA ASP A 95 43.84 -23.26 56.49
C ASP A 95 42.82 -22.60 55.57
N THR A 96 42.60 -23.19 54.39
CA THR A 96 41.61 -22.76 53.44
C THR A 96 40.21 -23.31 53.74
N LEU A 97 40.08 -24.18 54.73
CA LEU A 97 38.85 -24.81 55.19
C LEU A 97 38.19 -24.08 56.34
N ASP A 98 38.74 -22.91 56.75
CA ASP A 98 38.11 -22.07 57.79
C ASP A 98 36.70 -21.69 57.34
N PRO A 99 35.66 -21.88 58.19
CA PRO A 99 34.27 -21.51 57.88
C PRO A 99 34.11 -20.07 57.40
N SER A 100 34.92 -19.14 57.95
CA SER A 100 34.90 -17.73 57.56
C SER A 100 35.35 -17.53 56.10
N VAL A 101 36.37 -18.26 55.65
CA VAL A 101 36.89 -18.24 54.30
C VAL A 101 35.88 -18.86 53.31
N ILE A 102 35.24 -19.96 53.72
CA ILE A 102 34.21 -20.63 52.91
C ILE A 102 33.02 -19.70 52.71
N ASN A 103 32.57 -19.00 53.74
CA ASN A 103 31.46 -18.04 53.64
C ASN A 103 31.83 -16.88 52.70
N ILE A 104 33.00 -16.27 52.84
CA ILE A 104 33.46 -15.19 51.95
C ILE A 104 33.54 -15.68 50.47
N LEU A 105 34.03 -16.87 50.22
CA LEU A 105 34.10 -17.44 48.88
C LEU A 105 32.70 -17.73 48.29
N GLY A 106 31.75 -18.18 49.15
CA GLY A 106 30.35 -18.36 48.78
C GLY A 106 29.65 -17.04 48.42
N ASP A 107 29.87 -15.99 49.22
CA ASP A 107 29.32 -14.66 48.94
C ASP A 107 29.87 -14.08 47.65
N LEU A 108 31.19 -14.19 47.40
CA LEU A 108 31.81 -13.77 46.15
C LEU A 108 31.27 -14.54 44.94
N GLU A 109 30.96 -15.81 45.11
CA GLU A 109 30.36 -16.64 44.05
C GLU A 109 28.93 -16.18 43.75
N ALA A 110 28.12 -15.96 44.77
CA ALA A 110 26.77 -15.49 44.67
C ALA A 110 26.70 -14.11 43.98
N GLU A 111 27.51 -13.15 44.44
CA GLU A 111 27.57 -11.81 43.86
C GLU A 111 28.04 -11.79 42.42
N GLY A 112 29.11 -12.51 42.09
CA GLY A 112 29.61 -12.58 40.71
C GLY A 112 28.64 -13.29 39.75
N SER A 113 27.95 -14.33 40.21
CA SER A 113 26.91 -15.00 39.44
C SER A 113 25.69 -14.11 39.19
N LEU A 114 25.29 -13.34 40.18
CA LEU A 114 24.22 -12.37 40.10
C LEU A 114 24.58 -11.25 39.11
N ALA A 115 25.77 -10.68 39.19
CA ALA A 115 26.25 -9.65 38.28
C ALA A 115 26.27 -10.14 36.81
N ALA A 116 26.75 -11.37 36.59
CA ALA A 116 26.78 -11.96 35.26
C ALA A 116 25.35 -12.20 34.70
N ARG A 117 24.42 -12.69 35.53
CA ARG A 117 23.01 -12.88 35.14
C ARG A 117 22.32 -11.55 34.87
N THR A 118 22.57 -10.53 35.71
CA THR A 118 22.00 -9.19 35.50
C THR A 118 22.48 -8.58 34.18
N ALA A 119 23.77 -8.72 33.85
CA ALA A 119 24.31 -8.25 32.57
C ALA A 119 23.64 -8.92 31.40
N MET A 120 23.43 -10.25 31.44
CA MET A 120 22.74 -10.99 30.38
C MET A 120 21.27 -10.57 30.28
N TRP A 121 20.58 -10.45 31.41
CA TRP A 121 19.17 -10.06 31.44
C TRP A 121 18.95 -8.66 30.86
N THR A 122 19.76 -7.69 31.27
CA THR A 122 19.69 -6.31 30.75
C THR A 122 19.94 -6.25 29.23
N GLY A 123 20.91 -7.04 28.75
CA GLY A 123 21.16 -7.10 27.32
C GLY A 123 20.05 -7.79 26.52
N GLU A 124 19.42 -8.81 27.09
CA GLU A 124 18.29 -9.46 26.48
C GLU A 124 17.05 -8.56 26.46
N GLU A 125 16.79 -7.79 27.53
CA GLU A 125 15.72 -6.81 27.58
C GLU A 125 15.87 -5.75 26.48
N ARG A 126 17.07 -5.14 26.36
CA ARG A 126 17.34 -4.19 25.28
C ARG A 126 17.21 -4.81 23.89
N ALA A 127 17.69 -6.04 23.72
CA ALA A 127 17.56 -6.73 22.45
C ALA A 127 16.09 -6.95 22.07
N ARG A 128 15.23 -7.32 23.02
CA ARG A 128 13.78 -7.45 22.80
C ARG A 128 13.12 -6.12 22.44
N ASP A 129 13.55 -5.01 23.04
CA ASP A 129 13.06 -3.68 22.67
C ASP A 129 13.38 -3.32 21.22
N TYR A 130 14.59 -3.64 20.76
CA TYR A 130 14.95 -3.46 19.36
C TYR A 130 14.18 -4.40 18.44
N GLU A 131 13.97 -5.66 18.80
CA GLU A 131 13.18 -6.61 18.02
C GLU A 131 11.70 -6.20 17.94
N SER A 132 11.12 -5.71 19.03
CA SER A 132 9.75 -5.20 19.04
C SER A 132 9.62 -3.96 18.14
N SER A 133 10.60 -3.07 18.19
CA SER A 133 10.67 -1.90 17.31
C SER A 133 10.83 -2.30 15.83
N ALA A 134 11.64 -3.32 15.55
CA ALA A 134 11.78 -3.87 14.20
C ALA A 134 10.47 -4.48 13.69
N ALA A 135 9.75 -5.22 14.53
CA ALA A 135 8.45 -5.78 14.18
C ALA A 135 7.42 -4.67 13.89
N MET A 136 7.39 -3.60 14.69
CA MET A 136 6.54 -2.43 14.43
C MET A 136 6.86 -1.77 13.09
N ARG A 137 8.16 -1.60 12.75
CA ARG A 137 8.57 -1.03 11.45
C ARG A 137 8.15 -1.90 10.27
N ARG A 138 8.20 -3.23 10.39
CA ARG A 138 7.69 -4.13 9.35
C ARG A 138 6.19 -4.00 9.19
N ALA A 139 5.43 -4.00 10.29
CA ALA A 139 3.99 -3.82 10.26
C ALA A 139 3.60 -2.47 9.63
N GLU A 140 4.29 -1.39 9.97
CA GLU A 140 4.12 -0.06 9.37
C GLU A 140 4.40 -0.11 7.85
N GLY A 141 5.45 -0.82 7.43
CA GLY A 141 5.78 -1.03 6.03
C GLY A 141 4.68 -1.77 5.27
N GLU A 142 4.15 -2.84 5.83
CA GLU A 142 3.04 -3.61 5.25
C GLU A 142 1.76 -2.77 5.14
N MET A 143 1.42 -2.00 6.16
CA MET A 143 0.28 -1.08 6.14
C MET A 143 0.45 0.00 5.06
N THR A 144 1.64 0.59 4.95
CA THR A 144 1.95 1.61 3.94
C THR A 144 1.84 1.04 2.53
N ALA A 145 2.40 -0.15 2.30
CA ALA A 145 2.31 -0.83 1.01
C ALA A 145 0.85 -1.19 0.65
N SER A 146 0.10 -1.78 1.59
CA SER A 146 -1.30 -2.16 1.35
C SER A 146 -2.19 -0.96 1.08
N SER A 147 -2.04 0.13 1.84
CA SER A 147 -2.79 1.38 1.61
C SER A 147 -2.45 2.02 0.26
N GLY A 148 -1.17 2.05 -0.12
CA GLY A 148 -0.72 2.57 -1.40
C GLY A 148 -1.21 1.74 -2.58
N ILE A 149 -1.20 0.41 -2.47
CA ILE A 149 -1.75 -0.50 -3.49
C ILE A 149 -3.26 -0.30 -3.62
N TYR A 150 -3.98 -0.18 -2.50
CA TYR A 150 -5.42 0.08 -2.50
C TYR A 150 -5.76 1.41 -3.17
N GLN A 151 -5.04 2.48 -2.83
CA GLN A 151 -5.24 3.79 -3.44
C GLN A 151 -4.91 3.81 -4.93
N ALA A 152 -3.85 3.13 -5.35
CA ALA A 152 -3.51 2.92 -6.75
C ALA A 152 -4.62 2.13 -7.49
N GLY A 153 -5.23 1.15 -6.82
CA GLY A 153 -6.39 0.41 -7.33
C GLY A 153 -7.60 1.30 -7.59
N ILE A 154 -7.95 2.16 -6.64
CA ILE A 154 -9.04 3.14 -6.80
C ILE A 154 -8.76 4.09 -7.98
N THR A 155 -7.53 4.59 -8.09
CA THR A 155 -7.14 5.49 -9.18
C THR A 155 -7.22 4.79 -10.55
N ARG A 156 -6.85 3.51 -10.65
CA ARG A 156 -7.02 2.70 -11.88
C ARG A 156 -8.49 2.49 -12.22
N ALA A 157 -9.33 2.15 -11.24
CA ALA A 157 -10.77 2.02 -11.46
C ALA A 157 -11.39 3.34 -11.94
N GLY A 158 -10.96 4.47 -11.38
CA GLY A 158 -11.35 5.81 -11.86
C GLY A 158 -10.92 6.07 -13.30
N ALA A 159 -9.73 5.62 -13.70
CA ALA A 159 -9.26 5.73 -15.08
C ALA A 159 -10.13 4.90 -16.05
N GLU A 160 -10.52 3.68 -15.66
CA GLU A 160 -11.42 2.83 -16.46
C GLU A 160 -12.80 3.46 -16.62
N MET A 161 -13.38 4.00 -15.54
CA MET A 161 -14.66 4.74 -15.60
C MET A 161 -14.56 5.96 -16.54
N THR A 162 -13.46 6.69 -16.50
CA THR A 162 -13.23 7.85 -17.38
C THR A 162 -13.18 7.43 -18.85
N MET A 163 -12.49 6.34 -19.17
CA MET A 163 -12.48 5.79 -20.53
C MET A 163 -13.86 5.34 -20.98
N GLU A 164 -14.63 4.72 -20.09
CA GLU A 164 -15.97 4.25 -20.41
C GLU A 164 -16.93 5.42 -20.62
N ALA A 165 -16.88 6.45 -19.80
CA ALA A 165 -17.62 7.70 -19.99
C ALA A 165 -17.30 8.35 -21.34
N GLY A 166 -16.04 8.41 -21.75
CA GLY A 166 -15.63 8.92 -23.06
C GLY A 166 -16.19 8.09 -24.22
N ARG A 167 -16.26 6.76 -24.05
CA ARG A 167 -16.89 5.88 -25.06
C ARG A 167 -18.40 6.09 -25.16
N GLN A 168 -19.08 6.29 -24.02
CA GLN A 168 -20.50 6.57 -23.97
C GLN A 168 -20.82 7.94 -24.60
N GLU A 169 -20.03 8.97 -24.29
CA GLU A 169 -20.17 10.27 -24.92
C GLU A 169 -20.03 10.22 -26.43
N ARG A 170 -19.05 9.48 -26.94
CA ARG A 170 -18.91 9.27 -28.38
C ARG A 170 -20.12 8.56 -28.98
N LYS A 171 -20.66 7.53 -28.30
CA LYS A 171 -21.88 6.85 -28.77
C LYS A 171 -23.07 7.81 -28.80
N ALA A 172 -23.26 8.61 -27.74
CA ALA A 172 -24.29 9.60 -27.66
C ALA A 172 -24.15 10.71 -28.73
N ALA A 173 -22.92 11.18 -28.98
CA ALA A 173 -22.64 12.14 -30.04
C ALA A 173 -22.96 11.57 -31.43
N ASN A 174 -22.63 10.30 -31.70
CA ASN A 174 -23.00 9.63 -32.95
C ASN A 174 -24.51 9.47 -33.10
N GLN A 175 -25.23 9.16 -32.03
CA GLN A 175 -26.71 9.08 -32.05
C GLN A 175 -27.34 10.45 -32.31
N ARG A 176 -26.85 11.52 -31.65
CA ARG A 176 -27.31 12.90 -31.91
C ARG A 176 -27.04 13.29 -33.39
N ALA A 177 -25.86 13.03 -33.91
CA ALA A 177 -25.52 13.31 -35.27
C ALA A 177 -26.46 12.58 -36.27
N MET A 178 -26.81 11.31 -36.00
CA MET A 178 -27.80 10.57 -36.77
C MET A 178 -29.20 11.21 -36.66
N ALA A 179 -29.65 11.55 -35.46
CA ALA A 179 -30.94 12.22 -35.22
C ALA A 179 -31.02 13.55 -35.97
N THR A 180 -29.94 14.33 -35.97
CA THR A 180 -29.86 15.61 -36.71
C THR A 180 -29.96 15.40 -38.20
N LEU A 181 -29.34 14.34 -38.78
CA LEU A 181 -29.47 14.02 -40.18
C LEU A 181 -30.89 13.55 -40.56
N ILE A 182 -31.53 12.73 -39.74
CA ILE A 182 -32.89 12.25 -39.93
C ILE A 182 -33.87 13.44 -39.88
N LYS A 183 -33.74 14.33 -38.85
CA LYS A 183 -34.56 15.50 -38.71
C LYS A 183 -34.39 16.51 -39.87
N GLY A 184 -33.15 16.66 -40.36
CA GLY A 184 -32.86 17.46 -41.55
C GLY A 184 -33.45 16.85 -42.83
N GLY A 185 -33.45 15.53 -42.94
CA GLY A 185 -34.04 14.78 -44.07
C GLY A 185 -35.57 14.86 -44.06
N SER A 186 -36.22 14.71 -42.89
CA SER A 186 -37.70 14.79 -42.80
C SER A 186 -38.22 16.19 -43.08
N SER A 187 -37.51 17.24 -42.61
CA SER A 187 -37.90 18.63 -42.90
C SER A 187 -37.78 19.00 -44.40
N MET A 188 -36.99 18.25 -45.17
CA MET A 188 -36.93 18.37 -46.62
C MET A 188 -38.07 17.63 -47.30
N MET A 189 -38.45 16.45 -46.82
CA MET A 189 -39.62 15.74 -47.33
C MET A 189 -40.91 16.50 -47.12
N ASP A 190 -41.07 17.18 -45.97
CA ASP A 190 -42.21 18.05 -45.68
C ASP A 190 -42.27 19.32 -46.62
N LYS A 191 -41.10 19.80 -47.03
CA LYS A 191 -41.00 21.04 -47.80
C LYS A 191 -41.00 20.85 -49.32
N TYR A 192 -40.60 19.67 -49.82
CA TYR A 192 -40.45 19.35 -51.25
C TYR A 192 -41.10 18.03 -51.67
N GLY A 193 -41.62 17.25 -50.69
CA GLY A 193 -42.32 16.00 -50.94
C GLY A 193 -43.75 16.23 -51.37
N ASP A 194 -44.20 15.51 -52.38
CA ASP A 194 -45.60 15.51 -52.80
C ASP A 194 -46.53 15.14 -51.64
N PRO A 195 -47.59 15.90 -51.31
CA PRO A 195 -48.44 15.63 -50.16
C PRO A 195 -49.15 14.26 -50.20
N SER A 196 -49.09 13.52 -51.31
CA SER A 196 -49.60 12.17 -51.40
C SER A 196 -48.74 11.07 -50.79
N ALA A 197 -47.47 11.33 -50.46
CA ALA A 197 -46.54 10.36 -49.88
C ALA A 197 -46.45 10.37 -48.34
N SER A 198 -47.00 11.37 -47.67
CA SER A 198 -46.89 11.55 -46.20
C SER A 198 -47.79 10.65 -45.38
N SER A 199 -48.78 9.95 -45.98
CA SER A 199 -49.71 9.10 -45.23
C SER A 199 -49.20 7.67 -44.97
N MET A 200 -48.07 7.23 -45.59
CA MET A 200 -47.56 5.88 -45.40
C MET A 200 -46.53 5.69 -44.27
N TYR A 201 -46.03 6.78 -43.69
CA TYR A 201 -44.98 6.69 -42.66
C TYR A 201 -45.42 6.95 -41.23
N SER A 202 -46.70 7.26 -40.96
CA SER A 202 -47.21 7.53 -39.57
C SER A 202 -47.70 6.29 -38.83
N ALA A 203 -47.64 5.08 -39.45
CA ALA A 203 -48.19 3.86 -38.85
C ALA A 203 -47.16 2.93 -38.14
N GLY A 204 -45.98 3.46 -37.75
CA GLY A 204 -44.89 2.58 -37.25
C GLY A 204 -44.25 2.94 -35.92
N THR A 205 -44.79 3.94 -35.14
CA THR A 205 -44.13 4.35 -33.89
C THR A 205 -44.94 4.17 -32.63
N GLU A 206 -46.01 3.41 -32.63
CA GLU A 206 -46.70 3.01 -31.40
C GLU A 206 -46.49 1.55 -31.14
N SER A 207 -45.51 1.15 -30.37
CA SER A 207 -45.44 -0.11 -29.58
C SER A 207 -44.05 -0.47 -29.05
N TRP A 208 -43.41 0.40 -28.30
CA TRP A 208 -42.25 -0.02 -27.47
C TRP A 208 -42.23 0.63 -26.08
N ALA A 209 -43.38 0.87 -25.49
CA ALA A 209 -43.49 1.31 -24.12
C ALA A 209 -44.39 0.37 -23.31
N ASP A 210 -43.98 -0.90 -23.22
CA ASP A 210 -44.49 -1.78 -22.17
C ASP A 210 -43.33 -2.49 -21.48
N GLY A 211 -42.78 -1.82 -20.48
CA GLY A 211 -41.75 -2.32 -19.60
C GLY A 211 -42.32 -3.28 -18.58
N SER A 212 -42.43 -4.55 -18.89
CA SER A 212 -42.79 -5.59 -17.92
C SER A 212 -41.68 -5.79 -16.88
N LYS A 213 -41.99 -5.37 -15.66
CA LYS A 213 -41.76 -6.00 -14.35
C LYS A 213 -40.85 -7.24 -14.35
N PHE A 214 -39.58 -7.09 -14.06
CA PHE A 214 -38.77 -8.16 -13.49
C PHE A 214 -38.93 -8.16 -11.96
N ARG A 215 -39.62 -9.17 -11.44
CA ARG A 215 -39.73 -9.53 -10.05
C ARG A 215 -38.56 -10.46 -9.73
N VAL A 216 -37.63 -10.01 -8.89
CA VAL A 216 -36.60 -10.88 -8.31
C VAL A 216 -37.17 -11.57 -7.09
N ARG A 217 -37.04 -12.89 -7.05
CA ARG A 217 -37.15 -13.74 -5.85
C ARG A 217 -35.78 -13.97 -5.27
#